data_8e1adf754ad363c09d0f140557ca2377
#
_entry.id   8e1adf754ad363c09d0f140557ca2377
#
_cell.length_a   1.000
_cell.length_b   1.000
_cell.length_c   1.000
_cell.angle_alpha   90.00
_cell.angle_beta   90.00
_cell.angle_gamma   90.00
#
_symmetry.space_group_name_H-M   'P 1'
#
loop_
_entity.id
_entity.type
_entity.pdbx_description
1 polymer ?
#
loop_
_entity_poly.entity_id
_entity_poly.type
_entity_poly.pdbx_seq_one_letter_code
_entity_poly.pdbx_strand_id
1 'polypeptide(L)'
;MNAFDFRVSSVLFAYRRLYSPGTTLQMAGRQAHGLTLILQGTLKISFSDGNEAVANEGDIILQRLGDKYRLEALGDLPTDYVVISYLTEEADFPTAALPSCRVFSPTHRHRYRDAFLRAAETYGSPAVCGKTLLRALVQEILCHIINEHYTRALFDEDDPVKRAKFFIEESFDQSIGIPEIAAAACCSPSYLRTLFRNAFGESPVHYLNRTRIEHAKEMISSNLFRMEEIATACGFQNVYYFSRVFKSYTGISPGKY
;
A
#
# COMPACT_ATOMS: atom_id res chain seq x y z
N MET A 1 -10.83 -9.07 -4.86
CA MET A 1 -10.06 -8.82 -3.61
C MET A 1 -10.99 -8.02 -2.72
N ASN A 2 -11.29 -8.42 -1.49
CA ASN A 2 -12.09 -7.58 -0.61
C ASN A 2 -11.24 -6.36 -0.25
N ALA A 3 -11.71 -5.16 -0.58
CA ALA A 3 -11.08 -3.93 -0.15
C ALA A 3 -11.08 -3.91 1.39
N PHE A 4 -9.92 -3.59 1.98
CA PHE A 4 -9.84 -3.38 3.42
C PHE A 4 -10.28 -1.95 3.71
N ASP A 5 -11.40 -1.81 4.38
CA ASP A 5 -11.82 -0.54 4.94
C ASP A 5 -11.56 -0.57 6.45
N PHE A 6 -10.75 0.35 6.95
CA PHE A 6 -10.40 0.46 8.36
C PHE A 6 -10.11 1.92 8.72
N ARG A 7 -10.27 2.26 9.98
CA ARG A 7 -10.04 3.62 10.44
C ARG A 7 -9.11 3.67 11.65
N VAL A 8 -8.13 4.56 11.60
CA VAL A 8 -7.36 4.97 12.78
C VAL A 8 -8.25 5.85 13.65
N SER A 9 -8.68 5.34 14.80
CA SER A 9 -9.55 6.07 15.74
C SER A 9 -8.79 7.13 16.51
N SER A 10 -7.57 6.82 16.95
CA SER A 10 -6.71 7.79 17.63
C SER A 10 -5.22 7.47 17.47
N VAL A 11 -4.39 8.51 17.58
CA VAL A 11 -2.94 8.39 17.73
C VAL A 11 -2.58 8.86 19.12
N LEU A 12 -2.01 7.96 19.91
CA LEU A 12 -1.68 8.23 21.32
C LEU A 12 -0.41 9.08 21.43
N PHE A 13 0.56 8.77 20.59
CA PHE A 13 1.81 9.54 20.45
C PHE A 13 2.51 9.23 19.12
N ALA A 14 3.30 10.19 18.67
CA ALA A 14 4.26 10.03 17.57
C ALA A 14 5.48 10.91 17.89
N TYR A 15 6.64 10.31 18.09
CA TYR A 15 7.84 11.06 18.39
C TYR A 15 9.13 10.37 17.95
N ARG A 16 10.15 11.17 17.70
CA ARG A 16 11.50 10.72 17.39
C ARG A 16 12.27 10.44 18.68
N ARG A 17 13.05 9.37 18.69
CA ARG A 17 13.88 8.92 19.81
C ARG A 17 15.28 8.60 19.35
N LEU A 18 16.23 8.88 20.23
CA LEU A 18 17.63 8.51 20.05
C LEU A 18 18.05 7.61 21.23
N TYR A 19 18.52 6.42 20.91
CA TYR A 19 19.06 5.49 21.91
C TYR A 19 20.56 5.33 21.74
N SER A 20 21.30 5.47 22.85
CA SER A 20 22.72 5.09 22.87
C SER A 20 22.89 3.59 22.68
N PRO A 21 24.04 3.14 22.16
CA PRO A 21 24.38 1.72 22.07
C PRO A 21 24.14 0.97 23.38
N GLY A 22 23.56 -0.23 23.31
CA GLY A 22 23.24 -1.06 24.46
C GLY A 22 22.01 -0.62 25.28
N THR A 23 21.36 0.50 24.92
CA THR A 23 20.10 0.90 25.56
C THR A 23 19.04 -0.17 25.35
N THR A 24 18.35 -0.54 26.43
CA THR A 24 17.26 -1.52 26.40
C THR A 24 15.96 -0.93 26.94
N LEU A 25 14.85 -1.32 26.33
CA LEU A 25 13.50 -0.98 26.77
C LEU A 25 12.67 -2.26 26.89
N GLN A 26 12.06 -2.47 28.06
CA GLN A 26 11.13 -3.58 28.29
C GLN A 26 9.69 -3.07 28.19
N MET A 27 8.89 -3.76 27.38
CA MET A 27 7.45 -3.52 27.24
C MET A 27 6.67 -4.69 27.84
N ALA A 28 5.95 -4.44 28.94
CA ALA A 28 5.19 -5.48 29.67
C ALA A 28 3.84 -5.85 29.02
N GLY A 29 3.40 -5.09 28.04
CA GLY A 29 2.16 -5.28 27.26
C GLY A 29 1.72 -3.96 26.65
N ARG A 30 1.60 -3.91 25.33
CA ARG A 30 1.14 -2.71 24.62
C ARG A 30 -0.35 -2.51 24.80
N GLN A 31 -0.74 -1.28 25.10
CA GLN A 31 -2.15 -0.87 25.17
C GLN A 31 -2.68 -0.33 23.83
N ALA A 32 -1.84 -0.35 22.77
CA ALA A 32 -2.15 0.14 21.44
C ALA A 32 -1.21 -0.50 20.41
N HIS A 33 -1.58 -0.47 19.15
CA HIS A 33 -0.67 -0.84 18.05
C HIS A 33 0.50 0.14 17.95
N GLY A 34 1.58 -0.28 17.32
CA GLY A 34 2.76 0.54 17.14
C GLY A 34 3.44 0.32 15.80
N LEU A 35 4.03 1.40 15.32
CA LEU A 35 4.95 1.41 14.19
C LEU A 35 6.24 2.08 14.63
N THR A 36 7.38 1.46 14.38
CA THR A 36 8.69 2.06 14.68
C THR A 36 9.56 2.02 13.43
N LEU A 37 9.84 3.18 12.85
CA LEU A 37 10.74 3.33 11.70
C LEU A 37 12.15 3.63 12.20
N ILE A 38 13.12 2.85 11.75
CA ILE A 38 14.53 3.10 12.03
C ILE A 38 15.06 4.15 11.04
N LEU A 39 15.50 5.30 11.55
CA LEU A 39 16.09 6.38 10.74
C LEU A 39 17.60 6.20 10.55
N GLN A 40 18.26 5.60 11.56
CA GLN A 40 19.69 5.29 11.57
C GLN A 40 19.96 4.24 12.65
N GLY A 41 20.97 3.39 12.43
CA GLY A 41 21.39 2.36 13.39
C GLY A 41 20.54 1.09 13.29
N THR A 42 20.52 0.32 14.39
CA THR A 42 19.92 -1.02 14.42
C THR A 42 19.22 -1.26 15.75
N LEU A 43 17.98 -1.78 15.69
CA LEU A 43 17.25 -2.26 16.86
C LEU A 43 16.99 -3.76 16.76
N LYS A 44 17.32 -4.49 17.82
CA LYS A 44 16.83 -5.85 18.04
C LYS A 44 15.51 -5.78 18.83
N ILE A 45 14.52 -6.55 18.40
CA ILE A 45 13.28 -6.77 19.14
C ILE A 45 13.12 -8.25 19.45
N SER A 46 12.90 -8.57 20.74
CA SER A 46 12.70 -9.92 21.25
C SER A 46 11.33 -9.98 21.92
N PHE A 47 10.41 -10.79 21.37
CA PHE A 47 9.05 -10.95 21.87
C PHE A 47 8.97 -12.05 22.92
N SER A 48 7.94 -11.98 23.79
CA SER A 48 7.71 -12.98 24.84
C SER A 48 7.33 -14.37 24.31
N ASP A 49 6.94 -14.49 23.06
CA ASP A 49 6.63 -15.76 22.36
C ASP A 49 7.90 -16.46 21.82
N GLY A 50 9.09 -15.90 22.07
CA GLY A 50 10.38 -16.42 21.64
C GLY A 50 10.82 -15.92 20.26
N ASN A 51 9.99 -15.17 19.53
CA ASN A 51 10.37 -14.57 18.25
C ASN A 51 11.34 -13.41 18.46
N GLU A 52 12.37 -13.36 17.63
CA GLU A 52 13.33 -12.26 17.59
C GLU A 52 13.44 -11.73 16.16
N ALA A 53 13.70 -10.44 16.03
CA ALA A 53 13.98 -9.80 14.76
C ALA A 53 14.97 -8.64 14.95
N VAL A 54 15.67 -8.31 13.87
CA VAL A 54 16.58 -7.16 13.81
C VAL A 54 16.07 -6.21 12.75
N ALA A 55 15.91 -4.95 13.09
CA ALA A 55 15.49 -3.88 12.20
C ALA A 55 16.66 -2.91 11.98
N ASN A 56 16.99 -2.67 10.73
CA ASN A 56 18.04 -1.78 10.27
C ASN A 56 17.47 -0.47 9.73
N GLU A 57 18.32 0.46 9.35
CA GLU A 57 17.91 1.73 8.74
C GLU A 57 16.91 1.50 7.60
N GLY A 58 15.78 2.21 7.65
CA GLY A 58 14.67 2.14 6.71
C GLY A 58 13.66 1.04 7.00
N ASP A 59 13.91 0.12 7.94
CA ASP A 59 12.96 -0.91 8.32
C ASP A 59 11.90 -0.37 9.30
N ILE A 60 10.72 -0.98 9.27
CA ILE A 60 9.59 -0.66 10.15
C ILE A 60 9.29 -1.85 11.04
N ILE A 61 9.35 -1.67 12.37
CA ILE A 61 8.90 -2.68 13.33
C ILE A 61 7.39 -2.55 13.51
N LEU A 62 6.68 -3.65 13.34
CA LEU A 62 5.23 -3.76 13.52
C LEU A 62 4.93 -4.34 14.90
N GLN A 63 4.35 -3.52 15.77
CA GLN A 63 3.98 -3.91 17.12
C GLN A 63 2.45 -3.96 17.24
N ARG A 64 1.93 -5.03 17.82
CA ARG A 64 0.49 -5.24 17.98
C ARG A 64 0.02 -4.92 19.39
N LEU A 65 -1.26 -4.61 19.53
CA LEU A 65 -1.92 -4.54 20.82
C LEU A 65 -1.65 -5.85 21.61
N GLY A 66 -1.30 -5.73 22.88
CA GLY A 66 -0.96 -6.86 23.75
C GLY A 66 0.49 -7.34 23.68
N ASP A 67 1.27 -6.96 22.67
CA ASP A 67 2.66 -7.41 22.52
C ASP A 67 3.49 -7.09 23.75
N LYS A 68 4.23 -8.11 24.21
CA LYS A 68 5.28 -7.99 25.24
C LYS A 68 6.62 -8.24 24.56
N TYR A 69 7.53 -7.30 24.69
CA TYR A 69 8.83 -7.38 24.01
C TYR A 69 9.92 -6.57 24.73
N ARG A 70 11.16 -6.87 24.39
CA ARG A 70 12.35 -6.09 24.72
C ARG A 70 12.93 -5.51 23.44
N LEU A 71 13.25 -4.22 23.46
CA LEU A 71 14.06 -3.56 22.45
C LEU A 71 15.49 -3.39 22.95
N GLU A 72 16.46 -3.52 22.06
CA GLU A 72 17.88 -3.33 22.35
C GLU A 72 18.54 -2.61 21.17
N ALA A 73 19.20 -1.48 21.44
CA ALA A 73 19.99 -0.76 20.47
C ALA A 73 21.33 -1.48 20.25
N LEU A 74 21.57 -1.97 19.04
CA LEU A 74 22.76 -2.71 18.67
C LEU A 74 23.81 -1.81 17.98
N GLY A 75 25.07 -2.30 17.97
CA GLY A 75 26.18 -1.64 17.30
C GLY A 75 26.82 -0.53 18.13
N ASP A 76 27.72 0.25 17.49
CA ASP A 76 28.55 1.28 18.15
C ASP A 76 28.00 2.70 17.94
N LEU A 77 27.00 2.87 17.07
CA LEU A 77 26.37 4.15 16.80
C LEU A 77 25.01 4.25 17.47
N PRO A 78 24.59 5.47 17.87
CA PRO A 78 23.24 5.69 18.39
C PRO A 78 22.17 5.27 17.38
N THR A 79 21.11 4.64 17.87
CA THR A 79 19.95 4.30 17.06
C THR A 79 18.91 5.41 17.12
N ASP A 80 18.61 5.99 15.97
CA ASP A 80 17.61 7.03 15.78
C ASP A 80 16.36 6.43 15.13
N TYR A 81 15.19 6.65 15.71
CA TYR A 81 13.95 6.10 15.20
C TYR A 81 12.74 6.98 15.52
N VAL A 82 11.69 6.82 14.73
CA VAL A 82 10.36 7.39 15.03
C VAL A 82 9.42 6.28 15.47
N VAL A 83 8.76 6.48 16.60
CA VAL A 83 7.73 5.57 17.11
C VAL A 83 6.37 6.26 17.06
N ILE A 84 5.37 5.53 16.55
CA ILE A 84 3.97 5.92 16.50
C ILE A 84 3.16 4.89 17.26
N SER A 85 2.26 5.34 18.15
CA SER A 85 1.31 4.47 18.85
C SER A 85 -0.12 4.90 18.50
N TYR A 86 -0.95 3.95 18.05
CA TYR A 86 -2.27 4.24 17.53
C TYR A 86 -3.29 3.17 17.91
N LEU A 87 -4.57 3.55 17.87
CA LEU A 87 -5.73 2.68 18.01
C LEU A 87 -6.53 2.69 16.71
N THR A 88 -7.20 1.57 16.43
CA THR A 88 -8.14 1.40 15.33
C THR A 88 -9.51 1.07 15.88
N GLU A 89 -10.55 1.25 15.09
CA GLU A 89 -11.88 0.74 15.41
C GLU A 89 -11.83 -0.79 15.31
N GLU A 90 -12.12 -1.51 16.38
CA GLU A 90 -11.86 -2.95 16.53
C GLU A 90 -12.55 -3.83 15.49
N ALA A 91 -13.72 -3.41 14.98
CA ALA A 91 -14.51 -4.21 14.05
C ALA A 91 -13.86 -4.37 12.66
N ASP A 92 -12.97 -3.45 12.27
CA ASP A 92 -12.58 -3.30 10.87
C ASP A 92 -11.05 -3.38 10.63
N PHE A 93 -10.23 -3.47 11.71
CA PHE A 93 -8.78 -3.50 11.49
C PHE A 93 -8.31 -4.87 11.02
N PRO A 94 -7.83 -4.97 9.77
CA PRO A 94 -7.38 -6.24 9.22
C PRO A 94 -6.01 -6.60 9.81
N THR A 95 -5.96 -7.11 11.03
CA THR A 95 -4.70 -7.63 11.60
C THR A 95 -4.09 -8.70 10.71
N ALA A 96 -4.92 -9.42 9.94
CA ALA A 96 -4.51 -10.33 8.89
C ALA A 96 -3.95 -9.63 7.64
N ALA A 97 -4.23 -8.34 7.44
CA ALA A 97 -3.73 -7.56 6.29
C ALA A 97 -2.32 -7.00 6.52
N LEU A 98 -1.90 -6.86 7.79
CA LEU A 98 -0.52 -6.49 8.08
C LEU A 98 0.40 -7.70 7.89
N PRO A 99 1.65 -7.46 7.47
CA PRO A 99 2.67 -8.50 7.39
C PRO A 99 2.69 -9.35 8.67
N SER A 100 2.74 -10.67 8.53
CA SER A 100 2.92 -11.58 9.66
C SER A 100 4.30 -11.41 10.31
N CYS A 101 5.29 -10.98 9.51
CA CYS A 101 6.62 -10.61 9.99
C CYS A 101 6.54 -9.41 10.94
N ARG A 102 7.42 -9.40 11.94
CA ARG A 102 7.50 -8.31 12.91
C ARG A 102 8.32 -7.12 12.43
N VAL A 103 9.16 -7.31 11.41
CA VAL A 103 9.95 -6.27 10.75
C VAL A 103 9.57 -6.27 9.27
N PHE A 104 9.15 -5.12 8.80
CA PHE A 104 8.79 -4.84 7.42
C PHE A 104 9.87 -3.95 6.79
N SER A 105 10.48 -4.42 5.71
CA SER A 105 11.51 -3.67 4.96
C SER A 105 10.89 -3.07 3.70
N PRO A 106 10.56 -1.77 3.70
CA PRO A 106 9.86 -1.14 2.57
C PRO A 106 10.74 -1.04 1.32
N THR A 107 10.14 -1.15 0.13
CA THR A 107 10.80 -0.87 -1.14
C THR A 107 11.07 0.63 -1.32
N HIS A 108 10.12 1.47 -0.94
CA HIS A 108 10.18 2.93 -1.11
C HIS A 108 10.48 3.63 0.22
N ARG A 109 11.67 3.38 0.79
CA ARG A 109 12.09 3.85 2.13
C ARG A 109 11.91 5.35 2.36
N HIS A 110 12.20 6.20 1.35
CA HIS A 110 12.05 7.66 1.46
C HIS A 110 10.61 8.09 1.77
N ARG A 111 9.60 7.45 1.15
CA ARG A 111 8.18 7.75 1.36
C ARG A 111 7.77 7.56 2.82
N TYR A 112 8.19 6.43 3.41
CA TYR A 112 7.91 6.15 4.81
C TYR A 112 8.66 7.11 5.74
N ARG A 113 9.93 7.40 5.42
CA ARG A 113 10.74 8.36 6.20
C ARG A 113 10.04 9.71 6.32
N ASP A 114 9.58 10.26 5.22
CA ASP A 114 8.90 11.56 5.18
C ASP A 114 7.56 11.53 5.95
N ALA A 115 6.76 10.49 5.76
CA ALA A 115 5.48 10.33 6.44
C ALA A 115 5.64 10.20 7.97
N PHE A 116 6.62 9.41 8.45
CA PHE A 116 6.89 9.24 9.88
C PHE A 116 7.43 10.52 10.52
N LEU A 117 8.33 11.25 9.85
CA LEU A 117 8.84 12.54 10.35
C LEU A 117 7.72 13.57 10.45
N ARG A 118 6.88 13.69 9.42
CA ARG A 118 5.69 14.57 9.45
C ARG A 118 4.72 14.20 10.57
N ALA A 119 4.53 12.91 10.85
CA ALA A 119 3.67 12.47 11.95
C ALA A 119 4.26 12.90 13.31
N ALA A 120 5.57 12.76 13.51
CA ALA A 120 6.25 13.19 14.74
C ALA A 120 6.19 14.72 14.92
N GLU A 121 6.42 15.49 13.87
CA GLU A 121 6.30 16.95 13.88
C GLU A 121 4.85 17.40 14.17
N THR A 122 3.87 16.76 13.52
CA THR A 122 2.45 17.09 13.72
C THR A 122 2.00 16.79 15.16
N TYR A 123 2.48 15.71 15.77
CA TYR A 123 2.16 15.37 17.16
C TYR A 123 2.67 16.43 18.14
N GLY A 124 3.86 16.98 17.89
CA GLY A 124 4.45 18.05 18.72
C GLY A 124 3.90 19.45 18.47
N SER A 125 3.05 19.62 17.43
CA SER A 125 2.58 20.94 17.00
C SER A 125 1.21 21.30 17.59
N PRO A 126 0.99 22.51 18.10
CA PRO A 126 -0.31 23.00 18.60
C PRO A 126 -1.28 23.40 17.45
N ALA A 127 -1.36 22.64 16.38
CA ALA A 127 -2.21 22.96 15.23
C ALA A 127 -3.70 22.67 15.51
N VAL A 128 -4.60 23.55 15.05
CA VAL A 128 -6.07 23.43 15.24
C VAL A 128 -6.60 22.07 14.76
N CYS A 129 -6.14 21.58 13.60
CA CYS A 129 -6.53 20.28 13.03
C CYS A 129 -5.47 19.19 13.26
N GLY A 130 -4.50 19.40 14.18
CA GLY A 130 -3.35 18.52 14.37
C GLY A 130 -3.72 17.07 14.61
N LYS A 131 -4.70 16.79 15.47
CA LYS A 131 -5.17 15.41 15.75
C LYS A 131 -5.78 14.74 14.53
N THR A 132 -6.53 15.48 13.71
CA THR A 132 -7.16 14.95 12.47
C THR A 132 -6.09 14.69 11.42
N LEU A 133 -5.16 15.61 11.21
CA LEU A 133 -4.05 15.43 10.30
C LEU A 133 -3.16 14.25 10.71
N LEU A 134 -2.86 14.13 12.01
CA LEU A 134 -2.05 13.02 12.51
C LEU A 134 -2.70 11.66 12.27
N ARG A 135 -4.03 11.55 12.48
CA ARG A 135 -4.77 10.32 12.13
C ARG A 135 -4.69 10.00 10.65
N ALA A 136 -4.85 11.01 9.78
CA ALA A 136 -4.76 10.84 8.33
C ALA A 136 -3.36 10.38 7.90
N LEU A 137 -2.28 10.93 8.48
CA LEU A 137 -0.91 10.50 8.21
C LEU A 137 -0.66 9.05 8.63
N VAL A 138 -1.13 8.63 9.80
CA VAL A 138 -0.98 7.24 10.26
C VAL A 138 -1.83 6.29 9.42
N GLN A 139 -3.03 6.70 9.01
CA GLN A 139 -3.87 5.95 8.08
C GLN A 139 -3.16 5.74 6.73
N GLU A 140 -2.55 6.79 6.17
CA GLU A 140 -1.75 6.74 4.93
C GLU A 140 -0.59 5.74 5.05
N ILE A 141 0.20 5.81 6.14
CA ILE A 141 1.32 4.90 6.40
C ILE A 141 0.83 3.44 6.40
N LEU A 142 -0.25 3.15 7.11
CA LEU A 142 -0.82 1.80 7.18
C LEU A 142 -1.33 1.31 5.82
N CYS A 143 -2.04 2.14 5.07
CA CYS A 143 -2.48 1.81 3.72
C CYS A 143 -1.30 1.46 2.81
N HIS A 144 -0.19 2.20 2.90
CA HIS A 144 1.02 1.90 2.13
C HIS A 144 1.67 0.58 2.54
N ILE A 145 1.79 0.30 3.85
CA ILE A 145 2.34 -0.99 4.34
C ILE A 145 1.48 -2.16 3.84
N ILE A 146 0.16 -2.05 3.97
CA ILE A 146 -0.77 -3.08 3.53
C ILE A 146 -0.67 -3.29 2.02
N ASN A 147 -0.77 -2.23 1.24
CA ASN A 147 -0.68 -2.30 -0.22
C ASN A 147 0.65 -2.92 -0.67
N GLU A 148 1.78 -2.47 -0.11
CA GLU A 148 3.09 -3.01 -0.47
C GLU A 148 3.23 -4.47 -0.06
N HIS A 149 2.70 -4.87 1.10
CA HIS A 149 2.68 -6.26 1.55
C HIS A 149 1.87 -7.16 0.61
N TYR A 150 0.66 -6.73 0.24
CA TYR A 150 -0.18 -7.47 -0.70
C TYR A 150 0.41 -7.51 -2.10
N THR A 151 0.99 -6.41 -2.57
CA THR A 151 1.70 -6.38 -3.85
C THR A 151 2.85 -7.40 -3.84
N ARG A 152 3.67 -7.43 -2.78
CA ARG A 152 4.75 -8.42 -2.65
C ARG A 152 4.23 -9.85 -2.63
N ALA A 153 3.17 -10.14 -1.86
CA ALA A 153 2.56 -11.46 -1.82
C ALA A 153 2.04 -11.90 -3.19
N LEU A 154 1.55 -10.95 -4.01
CA LEU A 154 1.17 -11.23 -5.39
C LEU A 154 2.38 -11.53 -6.28
N PHE A 155 3.54 -10.91 -6.01
CA PHE A 155 4.77 -11.14 -6.76
C PHE A 155 5.58 -12.36 -6.25
N ASP A 156 5.45 -12.71 -4.97
CA ASP A 156 6.06 -13.92 -4.37
C ASP A 156 5.35 -15.22 -4.79
N GLU A 157 4.05 -15.15 -5.13
CA GLU A 157 3.43 -16.24 -5.87
C GLU A 157 3.94 -16.19 -7.32
N ASP A 158 4.58 -17.26 -7.77
CA ASP A 158 5.08 -17.42 -9.16
C ASP A 158 3.92 -17.57 -10.14
N ASP A 159 3.01 -16.60 -10.13
CA ASP A 159 1.79 -16.54 -10.93
C ASP A 159 1.80 -15.33 -11.87
N PRO A 160 2.19 -15.53 -13.14
CA PRO A 160 2.19 -14.48 -14.13
C PRO A 160 0.82 -13.82 -14.35
N VAL A 161 -0.28 -14.54 -14.08
CA VAL A 161 -1.64 -14.03 -14.27
C VAL A 161 -1.98 -12.98 -13.22
N LYS A 162 -1.62 -13.23 -11.95
CA LYS A 162 -1.82 -12.27 -10.87
C LYS A 162 -1.00 -11.01 -11.08
N ARG A 163 0.28 -11.16 -11.48
CA ARG A 163 1.15 -10.01 -11.83
C ARG A 163 0.58 -9.18 -12.96
N ALA A 164 0.12 -9.84 -14.05
CA ALA A 164 -0.48 -9.16 -15.18
C ALA A 164 -1.76 -8.40 -14.80
N LYS A 165 -2.65 -9.04 -14.02
CA LYS A 165 -3.89 -8.43 -13.54
C LYS A 165 -3.59 -7.19 -12.71
N PHE A 166 -2.71 -7.29 -11.74
CA PHE A 166 -2.31 -6.17 -10.90
C PHE A 166 -1.74 -5.02 -11.72
N PHE A 167 -0.82 -5.31 -12.65
CA PHE A 167 -0.23 -4.29 -13.53
C PHE A 167 -1.29 -3.57 -14.38
N ILE A 168 -2.28 -4.30 -14.89
CA ILE A 168 -3.39 -3.71 -15.64
C ILE A 168 -4.20 -2.77 -14.75
N GLU A 169 -4.57 -3.20 -13.55
CA GLU A 169 -5.40 -2.43 -12.61
C GLU A 169 -4.70 -1.15 -12.10
N GLU A 170 -3.36 -1.16 -11.98
CA GLU A 170 -2.57 -0.01 -11.54
C GLU A 170 -2.17 0.96 -12.67
N SER A 171 -2.22 0.50 -13.93
CA SER A 171 -1.68 1.27 -15.05
C SER A 171 -2.65 1.39 -16.24
N PHE A 172 -3.94 1.12 -16.02
CA PHE A 172 -4.95 1.12 -17.09
C PHE A 172 -5.07 2.47 -17.82
N ASP A 173 -4.81 3.57 -17.12
CA ASP A 173 -4.82 4.96 -17.60
C ASP A 173 -3.62 5.30 -18.49
N GLN A 174 -2.58 4.47 -18.46
CA GLN A 174 -1.37 4.67 -19.25
C GLN A 174 -1.47 3.99 -20.63
N SER A 175 -0.57 4.38 -21.54
CA SER A 175 -0.47 3.76 -22.87
C SER A 175 0.23 2.40 -22.79
N ILE A 176 -0.44 1.41 -22.21
CA ILE A 176 0.06 0.04 -22.09
C ILE A 176 -0.61 -0.91 -23.07
N GLY A 177 0.11 -1.94 -23.47
CA GLY A 177 -0.38 -3.04 -24.30
C GLY A 177 0.19 -4.38 -23.85
N ILE A 178 0.04 -5.39 -24.71
CA ILE A 178 0.47 -6.75 -24.40
C ILE A 178 1.97 -6.86 -24.05
N PRO A 179 2.89 -6.14 -24.71
CA PRO A 179 4.31 -6.23 -24.40
C PRO A 179 4.61 -5.79 -22.97
N GLU A 180 4.05 -4.65 -22.54
CA GLU A 180 4.26 -4.09 -21.20
C GLU A 180 3.64 -5.00 -20.12
N ILE A 181 2.42 -5.50 -20.36
CA ILE A 181 1.73 -6.43 -19.45
C ILE A 181 2.52 -7.75 -19.31
N ALA A 182 3.06 -8.29 -20.41
CA ALA A 182 3.83 -9.51 -20.38
C ALA A 182 5.20 -9.32 -19.70
N ALA A 183 5.84 -8.16 -19.91
CA ALA A 183 7.07 -7.79 -19.20
C ALA A 183 6.84 -7.70 -17.68
N ALA A 184 5.77 -7.02 -17.24
CA ALA A 184 5.38 -6.94 -15.84
C ALA A 184 5.05 -8.33 -15.24
N ALA A 185 4.49 -9.22 -16.04
CA ALA A 185 4.20 -10.60 -15.65
C ALA A 185 5.43 -11.54 -15.71
N CYS A 186 6.60 -11.05 -16.12
CA CYS A 186 7.82 -11.83 -16.32
C CYS A 186 7.62 -13.05 -17.24
N CYS A 187 6.85 -12.92 -18.32
CA CYS A 187 6.59 -14.01 -19.25
C CYS A 187 6.42 -13.52 -20.69
N SER A 188 6.40 -14.46 -21.65
CA SER A 188 6.18 -14.08 -23.06
C SER A 188 4.73 -13.66 -23.33
N PRO A 189 4.49 -12.75 -24.30
CA PRO A 189 3.14 -12.34 -24.68
C PRO A 189 2.21 -13.49 -25.07
N SER A 190 2.72 -14.52 -25.74
CA SER A 190 1.95 -15.68 -26.16
C SER A 190 1.54 -16.55 -24.95
N TYR A 191 2.47 -16.78 -24.04
CA TYR A 191 2.21 -17.54 -22.83
C TYR A 191 1.21 -16.81 -21.92
N LEU A 192 1.37 -15.49 -21.77
CA LEU A 192 0.42 -14.67 -21.00
C LEU A 192 -1.00 -14.78 -21.54
N ARG A 193 -1.20 -14.69 -22.88
CA ARG A 193 -2.53 -14.82 -23.47
C ARG A 193 -3.20 -16.14 -23.13
N THR A 194 -2.44 -17.23 -23.16
CA THR A 194 -2.94 -18.56 -22.81
C THR A 194 -3.34 -18.66 -21.36
N LEU A 195 -2.45 -18.27 -20.46
CA LEU A 195 -2.70 -18.27 -19.02
C LEU A 195 -3.89 -17.41 -18.63
N PHE A 196 -3.95 -16.18 -19.18
CA PHE A 196 -4.98 -15.21 -18.85
C PHE A 196 -6.36 -15.69 -19.34
N ARG A 197 -6.43 -16.27 -20.53
CA ARG A 197 -7.67 -16.89 -21.06
C ARG A 197 -8.14 -18.06 -20.20
N ASN A 198 -7.21 -18.90 -19.72
CA ASN A 198 -7.55 -20.03 -18.84
C ASN A 198 -8.09 -19.55 -17.49
N ALA A 199 -7.52 -18.46 -16.94
CA ALA A 199 -7.88 -17.97 -15.63
C ALA A 199 -9.15 -17.11 -15.63
N PHE A 200 -9.34 -16.26 -16.65
CA PHE A 200 -10.41 -15.24 -16.70
C PHE A 200 -11.39 -15.42 -17.87
N GLY A 201 -11.17 -16.37 -18.77
CA GLY A 201 -11.99 -16.56 -19.97
C GLY A 201 -11.78 -15.51 -21.06
N GLU A 202 -10.94 -14.51 -20.84
CA GLU A 202 -10.69 -13.39 -21.74
C GLU A 202 -9.19 -13.11 -21.93
N SER A 203 -8.86 -12.31 -22.96
CA SER A 203 -7.46 -11.90 -23.19
C SER A 203 -7.06 -10.74 -22.26
N PRO A 204 -5.74 -10.55 -21.98
CA PRO A 204 -5.26 -9.41 -21.19
C PRO A 204 -5.69 -8.05 -21.74
N VAL A 205 -5.72 -7.88 -23.08
CA VAL A 205 -6.17 -6.64 -23.72
C VAL A 205 -7.67 -6.44 -23.54
N HIS A 206 -8.45 -7.52 -23.58
CA HIS A 206 -9.88 -7.44 -23.32
C HIS A 206 -10.14 -7.02 -21.87
N TYR A 207 -9.44 -7.61 -20.93
CA TYR A 207 -9.48 -7.24 -19.50
C TYR A 207 -9.10 -5.76 -19.30
N LEU A 208 -7.99 -5.30 -19.91
CA LEU A 208 -7.56 -3.88 -19.85
C LEU A 208 -8.67 -2.95 -20.36
N ASN A 209 -9.23 -3.26 -21.54
CA ASN A 209 -10.31 -2.44 -22.10
C ASN A 209 -11.56 -2.45 -21.20
N ARG A 210 -11.93 -3.58 -20.61
CA ARG A 210 -13.04 -3.67 -19.67
C ARG A 210 -12.79 -2.79 -18.44
N THR A 211 -11.60 -2.84 -17.84
CA THR A 211 -11.22 -1.98 -16.72
C THR A 211 -11.36 -0.50 -17.08
N ARG A 212 -10.83 -0.10 -18.25
CA ARG A 212 -10.95 1.28 -18.76
C ARG A 212 -12.40 1.73 -18.93
N ILE A 213 -13.26 0.84 -19.44
CA ILE A 213 -14.68 1.14 -19.68
C ILE A 213 -15.44 1.28 -18.36
N GLU A 214 -15.16 0.47 -17.34
CA GLU A 214 -15.79 0.63 -16.02
C GLU A 214 -15.45 2.00 -15.41
N HIS A 215 -14.21 2.43 -15.45
CA HIS A 215 -13.83 3.78 -15.00
C HIS A 215 -14.47 4.89 -15.86
N ALA A 216 -14.55 4.70 -17.18
CA ALA A 216 -15.21 5.67 -18.06
C ALA A 216 -16.71 5.83 -17.75
N LYS A 217 -17.41 4.77 -17.34
CA LYS A 217 -18.82 4.85 -16.92
C LYS A 217 -19.01 5.77 -15.73
N GLU A 218 -18.12 5.66 -14.73
CA GLU A 218 -18.16 6.52 -13.53
C GLU A 218 -17.97 7.99 -13.92
N MET A 219 -16.96 8.27 -14.77
CA MET A 219 -16.69 9.64 -15.23
C MET A 219 -17.85 10.22 -16.07
N ILE A 220 -18.44 9.43 -16.97
CA ILE A 220 -19.61 9.85 -17.76
C ILE A 220 -20.78 10.18 -16.84
N SER A 221 -21.06 9.32 -15.86
CA SER A 221 -22.17 9.52 -14.91
C SER A 221 -22.02 10.79 -14.06
N SER A 222 -20.80 11.29 -13.88
CA SER A 222 -20.56 12.56 -13.18
C SER A 222 -20.98 13.80 -13.96
N ASN A 223 -21.08 13.72 -15.29
CA ASN A 223 -21.37 14.83 -16.22
C ASN A 223 -20.38 16.02 -16.12
N LEU A 224 -19.17 15.80 -15.60
CA LEU A 224 -18.19 16.86 -15.35
C LEU A 224 -17.14 16.98 -16.44
N PHE A 225 -16.98 15.97 -17.30
CA PHE A 225 -15.87 15.84 -18.24
C PHE A 225 -16.36 15.74 -19.68
N ARG A 226 -15.56 16.24 -20.62
CA ARG A 226 -15.77 16.04 -22.05
C ARG A 226 -15.33 14.62 -22.46
N MET A 227 -15.88 14.10 -23.55
CA MET A 227 -15.57 12.75 -24.03
C MET A 227 -14.08 12.55 -24.34
N GLU A 228 -13.41 13.57 -24.83
CA GLU A 228 -11.96 13.57 -25.08
C GLU A 228 -11.16 13.45 -23.78
N GLU A 229 -11.57 14.16 -22.73
CA GLU A 229 -10.93 14.12 -21.41
C GLU A 229 -11.11 12.74 -20.77
N ILE A 230 -12.33 12.18 -20.85
CA ILE A 230 -12.63 10.84 -20.37
C ILE A 230 -11.79 9.79 -21.10
N ALA A 231 -11.74 9.86 -22.45
CA ALA A 231 -10.96 8.95 -23.24
C ALA A 231 -9.48 8.97 -22.83
N THR A 232 -8.90 10.16 -22.66
CA THR A 232 -7.50 10.35 -22.24
C THR A 232 -7.27 9.85 -20.82
N ALA A 233 -8.12 10.21 -19.87
CA ALA A 233 -8.02 9.78 -18.47
C ALA A 233 -8.16 8.27 -18.28
N CYS A 234 -8.87 7.59 -19.20
CA CYS A 234 -8.99 6.14 -19.22
C CYS A 234 -7.94 5.45 -20.12
N GLY A 235 -6.86 6.14 -20.53
CA GLY A 235 -5.74 5.56 -21.26
C GLY A 235 -6.02 5.24 -22.74
N PHE A 236 -7.07 5.83 -23.35
CA PHE A 236 -7.33 5.70 -24.78
C PHE A 236 -6.60 6.79 -25.58
N GLN A 237 -5.91 6.41 -26.64
CA GLN A 237 -5.14 7.35 -27.45
C GLN A 237 -6.00 8.32 -28.28
N ASN A 238 -7.26 7.94 -28.57
CA ASN A 238 -8.20 8.83 -29.24
C ASN A 238 -9.66 8.48 -28.89
N VAL A 239 -10.53 9.49 -28.95
CA VAL A 239 -11.95 9.42 -28.62
C VAL A 239 -12.77 8.51 -29.58
N TYR A 240 -12.33 8.35 -30.83
CA TYR A 240 -13.05 7.48 -31.79
C TYR A 240 -12.86 6.00 -31.45
N TYR A 241 -11.62 5.62 -31.10
CA TYR A 241 -11.35 4.26 -30.63
C TYR A 241 -12.05 3.98 -29.31
N PHE A 242 -11.99 4.91 -28.36
CA PHE A 242 -12.74 4.86 -27.10
C PHE A 242 -14.23 4.61 -27.35
N SER A 243 -14.89 5.44 -28.18
CA SER A 243 -16.33 5.32 -28.44
C SER A 243 -16.71 3.97 -29.03
N ARG A 244 -15.88 3.42 -29.94
CA ARG A 244 -16.08 2.10 -30.50
C ARG A 244 -15.95 0.99 -29.47
N VAL A 245 -14.91 1.05 -28.62
CA VAL A 245 -14.69 0.09 -27.54
C VAL A 245 -15.82 0.19 -26.53
N PHE A 246 -16.17 1.40 -26.09
CA PHE A 246 -17.26 1.62 -25.14
C PHE A 246 -18.57 1.01 -25.63
N LYS A 247 -18.95 1.27 -26.88
CA LYS A 247 -20.16 0.69 -27.48
C LYS A 247 -20.10 -0.84 -27.55
N SER A 248 -18.94 -1.45 -27.80
CA SER A 248 -18.79 -2.90 -27.83
C SER A 248 -19.01 -3.57 -26.45
N TYR A 249 -18.73 -2.87 -25.37
CA TYR A 249 -18.92 -3.38 -23.99
C TYR A 249 -20.27 -3.04 -23.38
N THR A 250 -20.87 -1.91 -23.77
CA THR A 250 -22.10 -1.39 -23.14
C THR A 250 -23.33 -1.50 -24.03
N GLY A 251 -23.14 -1.75 -25.31
CA GLY A 251 -24.21 -1.76 -26.32
C GLY A 251 -24.59 -0.39 -26.86
N ILE A 252 -24.25 0.70 -26.19
CA ILE A 252 -24.59 2.09 -26.57
C ILE A 252 -23.34 2.97 -26.63
N SER A 253 -23.43 4.09 -27.38
CA SER A 253 -22.32 5.03 -27.42
C SER A 253 -22.14 5.81 -26.12
N PRO A 254 -20.90 6.28 -25.78
CA PRO A 254 -20.67 7.01 -24.55
C PRO A 254 -21.56 8.24 -24.37
N GLY A 255 -21.86 8.97 -25.46
CA GLY A 255 -22.73 10.16 -25.42
C GLY A 255 -24.23 9.85 -25.26
N LYS A 256 -24.62 8.56 -25.22
CA LYS A 256 -26.00 8.11 -24.96
C LYS A 256 -26.11 7.30 -23.67
N TYR A 257 -24.98 7.06 -23.00
CA TYR A 257 -24.91 6.38 -21.72
C TYR A 257 -25.27 7.32 -20.59
#